data_203af96566be986ec93472314685037f
#
_entry.id   203af96566be986ec93472314685037f
#
_cell.length_a   1.000
_cell.length_b   1.000
_cell.length_c   1.000
_cell.angle_alpha   90.00
_cell.angle_beta   90.00
_cell.angle_gamma   90.00
#
_symmetry.space_group_name_H-M   'P 1'
#
loop_
_entity.id
_entity.type
_entity.pdbx_description
1 polymer ?
#
loop_
_entity_poly.entity_id
_entity_poly.type
_entity_poly.pdbx_seq_one_letter_code
_entity_poly.pdbx_strand_id
1 'polypeptide(L)'
;MTNIFTDFLSSLSLLNLGLAFSGVLAGIIIGALPGLSATMAVAILVPFTFALEPSSGLIVLGAIYTGAIFGGSWSAILINTPGTPSAVATTFDGYPMAKIGNGDLAMSISCMSSFVGGIVGVICLALFAPPLASISLKFGPTEYFWLAILGLTLISTLAEGDNIKSLIGACLGLLMSMIGVAVIGGDMRMTWNISFLNSGIEIVSAMIGLFCICLLYTSPSPRDQRGARLAASG
;
A
#
# COMPACT_ATOMS: atom_id res chain seq x y z
N MET A 1 6.66 -15.12 26.98
CA MET A 1 6.86 -13.72 26.55
C MET A 1 8.28 -13.63 26.06
N THR A 2 8.50 -13.85 24.78
CA THR A 2 9.76 -13.53 24.13
C THR A 2 10.04 -12.06 24.38
N ASN A 3 11.23 -11.76 24.82
CA ASN A 3 11.60 -10.40 25.17
C ASN A 3 11.62 -9.56 23.89
N ILE A 4 10.57 -8.79 23.64
CA ILE A 4 10.44 -7.85 22.49
C ILE A 4 11.75 -7.06 22.29
N PHE A 5 12.44 -6.78 23.39
CA PHE A 5 13.72 -6.08 23.39
C PHE A 5 14.87 -6.94 22.80
N THR A 6 14.92 -8.23 23.10
CA THR A 6 15.95 -9.14 22.52
C THR A 6 15.71 -9.37 21.03
N ASP A 7 14.45 -9.51 20.63
CA ASP A 7 14.08 -9.68 19.22
C ASP A 7 14.35 -8.39 18.40
N PHE A 8 14.13 -7.23 19.02
CA PHE A 8 14.50 -5.93 18.44
C PHE A 8 16.01 -5.80 18.25
N LEU A 9 16.82 -6.15 19.27
CA LEU A 9 18.27 -6.11 19.16
C LEU A 9 18.81 -7.08 18.11
N SER A 10 18.24 -8.28 18.01
CA SER A 10 18.63 -9.27 17.00
C SER A 10 18.31 -8.80 15.57
N SER A 11 17.23 -8.02 15.41
CA SER A 11 16.84 -7.41 14.13
C SER A 11 17.76 -6.27 13.68
N LEU A 12 18.52 -5.66 14.61
CA LEU A 12 19.49 -4.59 14.33
C LEU A 12 20.85 -5.09 13.82
N SER A 13 20.88 -6.19 13.08
CA SER A 13 22.11 -6.66 12.44
C SER A 13 22.56 -5.66 11.35
N LEU A 14 23.88 -5.57 11.12
CA LEU A 14 24.44 -4.70 10.09
C LEU A 14 23.87 -4.99 8.70
N LEU A 15 23.56 -6.25 8.42
CA LEU A 15 22.92 -6.70 7.20
C LEU A 15 21.49 -6.14 7.09
N ASN A 16 20.69 -6.25 8.14
CA ASN A 16 19.31 -5.75 8.15
C ASN A 16 19.26 -4.22 8.04
N LEU A 17 20.21 -3.52 8.65
CA LEU A 17 20.37 -2.07 8.50
C LEU A 17 20.69 -1.68 7.05
N GLY A 18 21.60 -2.40 6.40
CA GLY A 18 21.92 -2.20 4.98
C GLY A 18 20.73 -2.48 4.06
N LEU A 19 19.99 -3.56 4.34
CA LEU A 19 18.78 -3.92 3.62
C LEU A 19 17.67 -2.89 3.83
N ALA A 20 17.46 -2.41 5.06
CA ALA A 20 16.49 -1.35 5.36
C ALA A 20 16.85 -0.05 4.62
N PHE A 21 18.11 0.35 4.64
CA PHE A 21 18.56 1.55 3.93
C PHE A 21 18.33 1.44 2.41
N SER A 22 18.69 0.30 1.81
CA SER A 22 18.43 0.07 0.38
C SER A 22 16.95 0.02 0.06
N GLY A 23 16.12 -0.57 0.94
CA GLY A 23 14.67 -0.60 0.83
C GLY A 23 14.05 0.79 0.86
N VAL A 24 14.48 1.64 1.80
CA VAL A 24 14.02 3.05 1.88
C VAL A 24 14.38 3.81 0.60
N LEU A 25 15.62 3.68 0.11
CA LEU A 25 16.05 4.37 -1.12
C LEU A 25 15.22 3.92 -2.33
N ALA A 26 15.03 2.61 -2.50
CA ALA A 26 14.20 2.07 -3.58
C ALA A 26 12.74 2.56 -3.45
N GLY A 27 12.21 2.56 -2.23
CA GLY A 27 10.88 3.09 -1.93
C GLY A 27 10.74 4.56 -2.30
N ILE A 28 11.68 5.42 -1.90
CA ILE A 28 11.67 6.86 -2.23
C ILE A 28 11.65 7.08 -3.73
N ILE A 29 12.49 6.36 -4.47
CA ILE A 29 12.57 6.50 -5.94
C ILE A 29 11.24 6.12 -6.59
N ILE A 30 10.66 4.99 -6.20
CA ILE A 30 9.38 4.52 -6.75
C ILE A 30 8.23 5.44 -6.33
N GLY A 31 8.19 5.83 -5.05
CA GLY A 31 7.14 6.70 -4.51
C GLY A 31 7.18 8.14 -5.03
N ALA A 32 8.35 8.63 -5.46
CA ALA A 32 8.49 9.93 -6.10
C ALA A 32 7.91 9.97 -7.52
N LEU A 33 7.67 8.80 -8.13
CA LEU A 33 7.02 8.71 -9.44
C LEU A 33 5.51 8.92 -9.29
N PRO A 34 4.94 9.98 -9.89
CA PRO A 34 3.50 10.24 -9.78
C PRO A 34 2.70 9.08 -10.41
N GLY A 35 1.68 8.61 -9.70
CA GLY A 35 0.83 7.49 -10.13
C GLY A 35 1.25 6.11 -9.61
N LEU A 36 2.42 5.99 -8.96
CA LEU A 36 2.82 4.76 -8.27
C LEU A 36 2.51 4.87 -6.78
N SER A 37 1.61 4.02 -6.29
CA SER A 37 1.30 3.98 -4.86
C SER A 37 2.37 3.22 -4.07
N ALA A 38 2.44 3.45 -2.75
CA ALA A 38 3.34 2.71 -1.87
C ALA A 38 3.06 1.20 -1.89
N THR A 39 1.81 0.79 -2.06
CA THR A 39 1.42 -0.61 -2.20
C THR A 39 1.95 -1.23 -3.50
N MET A 40 1.96 -0.49 -4.61
CA MET A 40 2.58 -0.94 -5.84
C MET A 40 4.10 -1.09 -5.71
N ALA A 41 4.76 -0.15 -5.02
CA ALA A 41 6.19 -0.25 -4.76
C ALA A 41 6.53 -1.56 -4.01
N VAL A 42 5.76 -1.87 -2.96
CA VAL A 42 5.91 -3.13 -2.23
C VAL A 42 5.63 -4.32 -3.15
N ALA A 43 4.53 -4.32 -3.89
CA ALA A 43 4.14 -5.44 -4.76
C ALA A 43 5.20 -5.78 -5.82
N ILE A 44 5.83 -4.76 -6.43
CA ILE A 44 6.90 -4.94 -7.41
C ILE A 44 8.16 -5.54 -6.77
N LEU A 45 8.45 -5.19 -5.52
CA LEU A 45 9.68 -5.59 -4.84
C LEU A 45 9.52 -6.85 -3.96
N VAL A 46 8.29 -7.32 -3.68
CA VAL A 46 8.02 -8.56 -2.96
C VAL A 46 8.80 -9.76 -3.52
N PRO A 47 8.89 -10.03 -4.84
CA PRO A 47 9.60 -11.19 -5.35
C PRO A 47 11.07 -11.22 -4.95
N PHE A 48 11.71 -10.06 -4.77
CA PHE A 48 13.11 -9.97 -4.35
C PHE A 48 13.31 -10.37 -2.89
N THR A 49 12.27 -10.26 -2.06
CA THR A 49 12.36 -10.60 -0.64
C THR A 49 12.25 -12.11 -0.38
N PHE A 50 11.77 -12.90 -1.35
CA PHE A 50 11.70 -14.38 -1.19
C PHE A 50 13.05 -15.06 -1.04
N ALA A 51 14.14 -14.41 -1.47
CA ALA A 51 15.50 -14.90 -1.29
C ALA A 51 16.09 -14.59 0.09
N LEU A 52 15.37 -13.81 0.92
CA LEU A 52 15.81 -13.38 2.24
C LEU A 52 15.15 -14.22 3.34
N GLU A 53 15.73 -14.19 4.53
CA GLU A 53 15.06 -14.71 5.72
C GLU A 53 13.74 -13.93 5.97
N PRO A 54 12.70 -14.59 6.52
CA PRO A 54 11.38 -13.96 6.69
C PRO A 54 11.42 -12.65 7.49
N SER A 55 12.25 -12.57 8.52
CA SER A 55 12.43 -11.35 9.34
C SER A 55 13.07 -10.20 8.54
N SER A 56 14.13 -10.51 7.79
CA SER A 56 14.83 -9.55 6.93
C SER A 56 13.94 -9.11 5.78
N GLY A 57 13.16 -10.03 5.20
CA GLY A 57 12.16 -9.73 4.17
C GLY A 57 11.12 -8.72 4.64
N LEU A 58 10.57 -8.90 5.84
CA LEU A 58 9.60 -7.97 6.43
C LEU A 58 10.22 -6.60 6.69
N ILE A 59 11.48 -6.54 7.16
CA ILE A 59 12.19 -5.27 7.37
C ILE A 59 12.34 -4.51 6.04
N VAL A 60 12.74 -5.19 4.97
CA VAL A 60 12.87 -4.59 3.64
C VAL A 60 11.53 -4.08 3.12
N LEU A 61 10.47 -4.87 3.21
CA LEU A 61 9.14 -4.47 2.74
C LEU A 61 8.60 -3.27 3.51
N GLY A 62 8.78 -3.25 4.84
CA GLY A 62 8.43 -2.10 5.68
C GLY A 62 9.25 -0.85 5.31
N ALA A 63 10.54 -1.01 5.03
CA ALA A 63 11.43 0.05 4.59
C ALA A 63 11.01 0.62 3.22
N ILE A 64 10.67 -0.23 2.25
CA ILE A 64 10.15 0.17 0.94
C ILE A 64 8.85 0.94 1.10
N TYR A 65 7.92 0.45 1.91
CA TYR A 65 6.62 1.08 2.13
C TYR A 65 6.75 2.48 2.72
N THR A 66 7.54 2.62 3.79
CA THR A 66 7.79 3.93 4.43
C THR A 66 8.53 4.89 3.51
N GLY A 67 9.53 4.38 2.79
CA GLY A 67 10.25 5.14 1.77
C GLY A 67 9.34 5.64 0.65
N ALA A 68 8.42 4.79 0.16
CA ALA A 68 7.50 5.17 -0.91
C ALA A 68 6.47 6.22 -0.46
N ILE A 69 5.98 6.14 0.78
CA ILE A 69 5.11 7.19 1.34
C ILE A 69 5.85 8.53 1.41
N PHE A 70 7.09 8.52 1.87
CA PHE A 70 7.91 9.73 1.94
C PHE A 70 8.25 10.26 0.54
N GLY A 71 8.60 9.39 -0.41
CA GLY A 71 8.83 9.76 -1.81
C GLY A 71 7.62 10.43 -2.48
N GLY A 72 6.39 9.96 -2.14
CA GLY A 72 5.15 10.59 -2.58
C GLY A 72 4.98 12.03 -2.11
N SER A 73 5.56 12.40 -0.97
CA SER A 73 5.57 13.78 -0.49
C SER A 73 6.48 14.68 -1.34
N TRP A 74 7.54 14.15 -1.92
CA TRP A 74 8.42 14.91 -2.82
C TRP A 74 7.71 15.34 -4.10
N SER A 75 7.01 14.43 -4.74
CA SER A 75 6.22 14.75 -5.93
C SER A 75 5.07 15.71 -5.60
N ALA A 76 4.47 15.58 -4.42
CA ALA A 76 3.45 16.51 -3.94
C ALA A 76 3.97 17.94 -3.77
N ILE A 77 5.16 18.10 -3.16
CA ILE A 77 5.78 19.41 -2.90
C ILE A 77 6.30 20.05 -4.20
N LEU A 78 6.99 19.28 -5.05
CA LEU A 78 7.70 19.84 -6.21
C LEU A 78 6.80 20.07 -7.43
N ILE A 79 5.86 19.16 -7.69
CA ILE A 79 5.06 19.14 -8.93
C ILE A 79 3.55 19.15 -8.68
N ASN A 80 3.10 19.34 -7.44
CA ASN A 80 1.68 19.34 -7.07
C ASN A 80 0.92 18.05 -7.50
N THR A 81 1.61 16.95 -7.62
CA THR A 81 1.03 15.64 -7.94
C THR A 81 1.34 14.66 -6.82
N PRO A 82 0.38 14.38 -5.93
CA PRO A 82 0.62 13.45 -4.83
C PRO A 82 0.86 12.04 -5.37
N GLY A 83 2.00 11.43 -5.03
CA GLY A 83 2.31 10.04 -5.38
C GLY A 83 1.50 9.03 -4.57
N THR A 84 1.08 9.41 -3.36
CA THR A 84 0.28 8.58 -2.46
C THR A 84 -0.92 9.36 -1.94
N PRO A 85 -2.05 8.69 -1.57
CA PRO A 85 -3.20 9.38 -1.00
C PRO A 85 -2.88 10.20 0.25
N SER A 86 -1.93 9.74 1.07
CA SER A 86 -1.48 10.46 2.27
C SER A 86 -0.72 11.75 1.95
N ALA A 87 -0.10 11.84 0.78
CA ALA A 87 0.64 13.03 0.34
C ALA A 87 -0.26 14.15 -0.19
N VAL A 88 -1.58 13.92 -0.33
CA VAL A 88 -2.53 14.97 -0.74
C VAL A 88 -2.50 16.15 0.23
N ALA A 89 -2.47 15.89 1.53
CA ALA A 89 -2.38 16.96 2.54
C ALA A 89 -1.12 17.82 2.37
N THR A 90 -0.02 17.23 1.93
CA THR A 90 1.26 17.92 1.72
C THR A 90 1.21 18.88 0.53
N THR A 91 0.29 18.68 -0.44
CA THR A 91 0.15 19.60 -1.57
C THR A 91 -0.40 20.96 -1.18
N PHE A 92 -1.23 21.05 -0.14
CA PHE A 92 -1.88 22.29 0.26
C PHE A 92 -0.89 23.36 0.74
N ASP A 93 0.12 22.96 1.50
CA ASP A 93 1.11 23.88 2.07
C ASP A 93 2.48 23.75 1.39
N GLY A 94 2.90 22.53 1.05
CA GLY A 94 4.21 22.24 0.50
C GLY A 94 4.42 22.80 -0.91
N TYR A 95 3.45 22.67 -1.79
CA TYR A 95 3.56 23.20 -3.15
C TYR A 95 3.56 24.73 -3.22
N PRO A 96 2.70 25.47 -2.51
CA PRO A 96 2.81 26.94 -2.43
C PRO A 96 4.16 27.40 -1.89
N MET A 97 4.73 26.73 -0.88
CA MET A 97 6.07 27.03 -0.38
C MET A 97 7.15 26.82 -1.45
N ALA A 98 7.06 25.73 -2.21
CA ALA A 98 8.00 25.46 -3.31
C ALA A 98 7.89 26.51 -4.42
N LYS A 99 6.67 26.97 -4.75
CA LYS A 99 6.45 28.03 -5.74
C LYS A 99 7.08 29.38 -5.37
N ILE A 100 7.16 29.70 -4.08
CA ILE A 100 7.78 30.93 -3.57
C ILE A 100 9.32 30.80 -3.51
N GLY A 101 9.88 29.63 -3.86
CA GLY A 101 11.31 29.37 -3.82
C GLY A 101 11.80 28.70 -2.53
N ASN A 102 10.91 28.38 -1.59
CA ASN A 102 11.23 27.73 -0.31
C ASN A 102 11.00 26.19 -0.35
N GLY A 103 11.25 25.57 -1.48
CA GLY A 103 11.06 24.12 -1.65
C GLY A 103 11.92 23.28 -0.72
N ASP A 104 13.17 23.69 -0.48
CA ASP A 104 14.10 23.02 0.42
C ASP A 104 13.58 23.01 1.86
N LEU A 105 13.00 24.14 2.30
CA LEU A 105 12.40 24.24 3.62
C LEU A 105 11.17 23.33 3.75
N ALA A 106 10.31 23.28 2.73
CA ALA A 106 9.14 22.41 2.71
C ALA A 106 9.53 20.92 2.78
N MET A 107 10.57 20.52 2.04
CA MET A 107 11.10 19.16 2.07
C MET A 107 11.72 18.81 3.43
N SER A 108 12.45 19.74 4.03
CA SER A 108 13.06 19.56 5.35
C SER A 108 11.99 19.39 6.44
N ILE A 109 10.94 20.20 6.42
CA ILE A 109 9.80 20.08 7.35
C ILE A 109 9.10 18.74 7.15
N SER A 110 8.86 18.32 5.90
CA SER A 110 8.25 17.03 5.59
C SER A 110 9.10 15.86 6.13
N CYS A 111 10.42 15.93 5.99
CA CYS A 111 11.34 14.92 6.52
C CYS A 111 11.28 14.84 8.05
N MET A 112 11.36 15.99 8.74
CA MET A 112 11.28 16.03 10.21
C MET A 112 9.93 15.56 10.73
N SER A 113 8.84 15.95 10.08
CA SER A 113 7.49 15.49 10.44
C SER A 113 7.33 13.99 10.26
N SER A 114 7.87 13.43 9.17
CA SER A 114 7.87 11.99 8.91
C SER A 114 8.70 11.23 9.95
N PHE A 115 9.85 11.78 10.37
CA PHE A 115 10.68 11.19 11.42
C PHE A 115 9.95 11.14 12.77
N VAL A 116 9.39 12.27 13.20
CA VAL A 116 8.63 12.35 14.47
C VAL A 116 7.39 11.46 14.40
N GLY A 117 6.62 11.53 13.31
CA GLY A 117 5.44 10.69 13.09
C GLY A 117 5.78 9.20 13.08
N GLY A 118 6.92 8.83 12.47
CA GLY A 118 7.42 7.46 12.46
C GLY A 118 7.73 6.93 13.86
N ILE A 119 8.44 7.72 14.69
CA ILE A 119 8.73 7.34 16.08
C ILE A 119 7.44 7.14 16.88
N VAL A 120 6.52 8.10 16.81
CA VAL A 120 5.23 8.01 17.51
C VAL A 120 4.45 6.78 17.01
N GLY A 121 4.44 6.54 15.69
CA GLY A 121 3.79 5.37 15.08
C GLY A 121 4.36 4.04 15.59
N VAL A 122 5.68 3.92 15.69
CA VAL A 122 6.34 2.71 16.22
C VAL A 122 6.00 2.50 17.69
N ILE A 123 6.00 3.55 18.50
CA ILE A 123 5.63 3.45 19.93
C ILE A 123 4.16 3.03 20.06
N CYS A 124 3.26 3.64 19.30
CA CYS A 124 1.85 3.24 19.28
C CYS A 124 1.68 1.79 18.82
N LEU A 125 2.38 1.36 17.77
CA LEU A 125 2.33 -0.01 17.29
C LEU A 125 2.80 -0.99 18.37
N ALA A 126 3.94 -0.74 19.00
CA ALA A 126 4.47 -1.59 20.05
C ALA A 126 3.54 -1.71 21.26
N LEU A 127 2.82 -0.63 21.59
CA LEU A 127 1.91 -0.60 22.73
C LEU A 127 0.56 -1.28 22.41
N PHE A 128 0.01 -1.01 21.22
CA PHE A 128 -1.36 -1.45 20.86
C PHE A 128 -1.39 -2.78 20.11
N ALA A 129 -0.32 -3.21 19.41
CA ALA A 129 -0.34 -4.43 18.64
C ALA A 129 -0.56 -5.70 19.48
N PRO A 130 0.09 -5.90 20.66
CA PRO A 130 -0.15 -7.09 21.47
C PRO A 130 -1.60 -7.20 22.00
N PRO A 131 -2.22 -6.15 22.57
CA PRO A 131 -3.61 -6.24 23.00
C PRO A 131 -4.58 -6.42 21.82
N LEU A 132 -4.35 -5.76 20.69
CA LEU A 132 -5.15 -5.96 19.48
C LEU A 132 -5.06 -7.38 18.95
N ALA A 133 -3.86 -7.96 18.92
CA ALA A 133 -3.68 -9.36 18.55
C ALA A 133 -4.44 -10.31 19.46
N SER A 134 -4.41 -10.07 20.78
CA SER A 134 -5.15 -10.89 21.73
C SER A 134 -6.68 -10.80 21.58
N ILE A 135 -7.19 -9.63 21.20
CA ILE A 135 -8.60 -9.42 20.87
C ILE A 135 -8.93 -10.13 19.55
N SER A 136 -8.10 -9.96 18.53
CA SER A 136 -8.30 -10.58 17.20
C SER A 136 -8.38 -12.10 17.28
N LEU A 137 -7.60 -12.74 18.14
CA LEU A 137 -7.63 -14.20 18.35
C LEU A 137 -8.94 -14.70 19.00
N LYS A 138 -9.73 -13.82 19.60
CA LYS A 138 -11.05 -14.15 20.16
C LYS A 138 -12.16 -14.14 19.13
N PHE A 139 -11.88 -13.60 17.94
CA PHE A 139 -12.85 -13.56 16.85
C PHE A 139 -13.05 -14.95 16.25
N GLY A 140 -14.28 -15.45 16.31
CA GLY A 140 -14.69 -16.69 15.68
C GLY A 140 -15.19 -16.47 14.23
N PRO A 141 -15.57 -17.55 13.54
CA PRO A 141 -16.10 -17.47 12.17
C PRO A 141 -17.32 -16.57 12.02
N THR A 142 -18.14 -16.48 13.08
CA THR A 142 -19.36 -15.66 13.10
C THR A 142 -19.04 -14.19 13.10
N GLU A 143 -18.04 -13.78 13.87
CA GLU A 143 -17.59 -12.39 13.95
C GLU A 143 -16.92 -11.95 12.63
N TYR A 144 -16.15 -12.82 11.99
CA TYR A 144 -15.59 -12.56 10.66
C TYR A 144 -16.64 -12.34 9.59
N PHE A 145 -17.77 -13.06 9.66
CA PHE A 145 -18.92 -12.84 8.76
C PHE A 145 -19.48 -11.42 8.91
N TRP A 146 -19.70 -10.97 10.13
CA TRP A 146 -20.20 -9.62 10.39
C TRP A 146 -19.19 -8.53 9.99
N LEU A 147 -17.90 -8.79 10.20
CA LEU A 147 -16.82 -7.90 9.72
C LEU A 147 -16.79 -7.81 8.20
N ALA A 148 -17.01 -8.90 7.49
CA ALA A 148 -17.09 -8.88 6.03
C ALA A 148 -18.28 -8.04 5.54
N ILE A 149 -19.46 -8.17 6.17
CA ILE A 149 -20.63 -7.33 5.84
C ILE A 149 -20.33 -5.87 6.12
N LEU A 150 -19.73 -5.55 7.27
CA LEU A 150 -19.32 -4.19 7.60
C LEU A 150 -18.33 -3.63 6.55
N GLY A 151 -17.33 -4.42 6.13
CA GLY A 151 -16.39 -4.04 5.10
C GLY A 151 -17.07 -3.73 3.76
N LEU A 152 -18.02 -4.56 3.34
CA LEU A 152 -18.81 -4.34 2.12
C LEU A 152 -19.65 -3.07 2.18
N THR A 153 -20.29 -2.81 3.31
CA THR A 153 -21.07 -1.57 3.49
C THR A 153 -20.17 -0.34 3.48
N LEU A 154 -18.99 -0.40 4.11
CA LEU A 154 -18.02 0.69 4.06
C LEU A 154 -17.51 0.95 2.65
N ILE A 155 -17.19 -0.09 1.88
CA ILE A 155 -16.77 0.05 0.48
C ILE A 155 -17.89 0.73 -0.33
N SER A 156 -19.15 0.33 -0.13
CA SER A 156 -20.29 0.94 -0.82
C SER A 156 -20.49 2.41 -0.47
N THR A 157 -20.22 2.82 0.76
CA THR A 157 -20.40 4.21 1.22
C THR A 157 -19.23 5.12 0.85
N LEU A 158 -18.01 4.59 0.78
CA LEU A 158 -16.80 5.34 0.43
C LEU A 158 -16.59 5.47 -1.07
N ALA A 159 -17.32 4.71 -1.87
CA ALA A 159 -17.21 4.78 -3.32
C ALA A 159 -17.80 6.11 -3.83
N GLU A 160 -16.95 6.97 -4.37
CA GLU A 160 -17.35 8.17 -5.09
C GLU A 160 -17.96 7.77 -6.43
N GLY A 161 -19.30 7.75 -6.55
CA GLY A 161 -20.02 7.44 -7.78
C GLY A 161 -21.23 6.55 -7.59
N ASP A 162 -21.52 5.70 -8.59
CA ASP A 162 -22.64 4.75 -8.58
C ASP A 162 -22.42 3.64 -7.55
N ASN A 163 -23.14 3.68 -6.45
CA ASN A 163 -23.11 2.64 -5.39
C ASN A 163 -23.34 1.23 -5.94
N ILE A 164 -24.13 1.11 -7.02
CA ILE A 164 -24.43 -0.18 -7.67
C ILE A 164 -23.16 -0.76 -8.32
N LYS A 165 -22.36 0.06 -9.01
CA LYS A 165 -21.11 -0.40 -9.64
C LYS A 165 -20.09 -0.85 -8.60
N SER A 166 -20.00 -0.13 -7.49
CA SER A 166 -19.12 -0.47 -6.37
C SER A 166 -19.52 -1.78 -5.70
N LEU A 167 -20.82 -2.01 -5.53
CA LEU A 167 -21.35 -3.24 -4.98
C LEU A 167 -21.08 -4.44 -5.92
N ILE A 168 -21.26 -4.25 -7.22
CA ILE A 168 -20.95 -5.29 -8.24
C ILE A 168 -19.45 -5.62 -8.19
N GLY A 169 -18.57 -4.60 -8.12
CA GLY A 169 -17.13 -4.80 -7.99
C GLY A 169 -16.75 -5.56 -6.71
N ALA A 170 -17.37 -5.23 -5.60
CA ALA A 170 -17.17 -5.92 -4.33
C ALA A 170 -17.62 -7.39 -4.40
N CYS A 171 -18.78 -7.66 -5.00
CA CYS A 171 -19.27 -9.02 -5.20
C CYS A 171 -18.34 -9.83 -6.12
N LEU A 172 -17.85 -9.24 -7.21
CA LEU A 172 -16.87 -9.90 -8.09
C LEU A 172 -15.57 -10.21 -7.35
N GLY A 173 -15.07 -9.27 -6.54
CA GLY A 173 -13.89 -9.49 -5.70
C GLY A 173 -14.07 -10.63 -4.71
N LEU A 174 -15.25 -10.72 -4.06
CA LEU A 174 -15.60 -11.83 -3.19
C LEU A 174 -15.65 -13.17 -3.95
N LEU A 175 -16.25 -13.20 -5.12
CA LEU A 175 -16.29 -14.41 -5.96
C LEU A 175 -14.88 -14.87 -6.32
N MET A 176 -13.99 -13.96 -6.68
CA MET A 176 -12.59 -14.28 -6.97
C MET A 176 -11.85 -14.79 -5.73
N SER A 177 -12.13 -14.24 -4.56
CA SER A 177 -11.50 -14.68 -3.30
C SER A 177 -11.97 -16.06 -2.82
N MET A 178 -13.11 -16.55 -3.32
CA MET A 178 -13.63 -17.88 -2.98
C MET A 178 -12.93 -19.00 -3.72
N ILE A 179 -12.13 -18.71 -4.76
CA ILE A 179 -11.40 -19.71 -5.53
C ILE A 179 -10.22 -20.21 -4.73
N GLY A 180 -10.11 -21.52 -4.51
CA GLY A 180 -9.00 -22.14 -3.80
C GLY A 180 -9.43 -23.02 -2.64
N VAL A 181 -8.51 -23.30 -1.72
CA VAL A 181 -8.77 -24.11 -0.53
C VAL A 181 -9.39 -23.26 0.56
N ALA A 182 -10.52 -23.72 1.10
CA ALA A 182 -11.17 -23.04 2.22
C ALA A 182 -10.27 -23.05 3.46
N VAL A 183 -10.08 -21.88 4.08
CA VAL A 183 -9.29 -21.73 5.32
C VAL A 183 -9.89 -22.54 6.48
N ILE A 184 -11.22 -22.73 6.48
CA ILE A 184 -11.95 -23.56 7.45
C ILE A 184 -12.48 -24.79 6.71
N GLY A 185 -12.04 -25.97 7.12
CA GLY A 185 -12.47 -27.25 6.54
C GLY A 185 -11.55 -27.84 5.47
N GLY A 186 -10.71 -27.06 4.82
CA GLY A 186 -9.77 -27.54 3.80
C GLY A 186 -10.41 -27.98 2.47
N ASP A 187 -11.72 -27.72 2.27
CA ASP A 187 -12.43 -28.10 1.06
C ASP A 187 -11.99 -27.25 -0.14
N MET A 188 -11.83 -27.89 -1.30
CA MET A 188 -11.55 -27.21 -2.56
C MET A 188 -12.80 -26.53 -3.09
N ARG A 189 -12.74 -25.23 -3.33
CA ARG A 189 -13.84 -24.42 -3.83
C ARG A 189 -13.52 -23.87 -5.21
N MET A 190 -14.42 -24.05 -6.17
CA MET A 190 -14.36 -23.50 -7.54
C MET A 190 -13.03 -23.71 -8.28
N THR A 191 -12.34 -24.83 -8.03
CA THR A 191 -11.03 -25.13 -8.64
C THR A 191 -11.15 -25.87 -9.99
N TRP A 192 -12.33 -26.32 -10.36
CA TRP A 192 -12.61 -27.11 -11.60
C TRP A 192 -11.53 -28.17 -11.91
N ASN A 193 -10.92 -28.75 -10.91
CA ASN A 193 -9.83 -29.74 -11.03
C ASN A 193 -8.54 -29.21 -11.73
N ILE A 194 -8.37 -27.89 -11.81
CA ILE A 194 -7.17 -27.27 -12.34
C ILE A 194 -6.18 -27.11 -11.18
N SER A 195 -5.05 -27.81 -11.24
CA SER A 195 -4.05 -27.82 -10.16
C SER A 195 -3.48 -26.42 -9.84
N PHE A 196 -3.44 -25.52 -10.81
CA PHE A 196 -3.00 -24.14 -10.63
C PHE A 196 -3.97 -23.31 -9.76
N LEU A 197 -5.26 -23.61 -9.78
CA LEU A 197 -6.28 -22.93 -8.98
C LEU A 197 -6.41 -23.47 -7.55
N ASN A 198 -5.73 -24.57 -7.22
CA ASN A 198 -5.77 -25.15 -5.87
C ASN A 198 -5.13 -24.22 -4.83
N SER A 199 -4.13 -23.43 -5.22
CA SER A 199 -3.50 -22.42 -4.34
C SER A 199 -4.33 -21.14 -4.19
N GLY A 200 -5.47 -21.05 -4.90
CA GLY A 200 -6.27 -19.82 -4.95
C GLY A 200 -5.65 -18.75 -5.86
N ILE A 201 -6.34 -17.61 -5.96
CA ILE A 201 -5.82 -16.43 -6.64
C ILE A 201 -5.00 -15.64 -5.62
N GLU A 202 -3.71 -15.57 -5.84
CA GLU A 202 -2.82 -14.80 -4.98
C GLU A 202 -3.15 -13.31 -5.06
N ILE A 203 -3.44 -12.70 -3.91
CA ILE A 203 -3.92 -11.31 -3.82
C ILE A 203 -2.93 -10.36 -4.47
N VAL A 204 -1.62 -10.57 -4.28
CA VAL A 204 -0.57 -9.71 -4.84
C VAL A 204 -0.58 -9.75 -6.36
N SER A 205 -0.66 -10.94 -6.96
CA SER A 205 -0.73 -11.13 -8.41
C SER A 205 -2.01 -10.53 -9.00
N ALA A 206 -3.15 -10.70 -8.33
CA ALA A 206 -4.42 -10.11 -8.73
C ALA A 206 -4.38 -8.57 -8.66
N MET A 207 -3.82 -8.01 -7.61
CA MET A 207 -3.67 -6.56 -7.45
C MET A 207 -2.76 -5.96 -8.51
N ILE A 208 -1.60 -6.58 -8.78
CA ILE A 208 -0.70 -6.13 -9.85
C ILE A 208 -1.41 -6.17 -11.19
N GLY A 209 -2.09 -7.29 -11.51
CA GLY A 209 -2.83 -7.43 -12.76
C GLY A 209 -3.91 -6.37 -12.93
N LEU A 210 -4.75 -6.15 -11.92
CA LEU A 210 -5.82 -5.16 -11.95
C LEU A 210 -5.28 -3.72 -12.06
N PHE A 211 -4.27 -3.36 -11.26
CA PHE A 211 -3.69 -2.01 -11.33
C PHE A 211 -2.93 -1.77 -12.63
N CYS A 212 -2.14 -2.73 -13.12
CA CYS A 212 -1.45 -2.59 -14.39
C CYS A 212 -2.44 -2.42 -15.56
N ILE A 213 -3.51 -3.22 -15.61
CA ILE A 213 -4.54 -3.11 -16.64
C ILE A 213 -5.27 -1.78 -16.49
N CYS A 214 -5.63 -1.38 -15.27
CA CYS A 214 -6.31 -0.11 -15.02
C CYS A 214 -5.46 1.09 -15.46
N LEU A 215 -4.17 1.12 -15.12
CA LEU A 215 -3.25 2.20 -15.50
C LEU A 215 -3.01 2.24 -17.01
N LEU A 216 -2.87 1.08 -17.67
CA LEU A 216 -2.72 1.02 -19.13
C LEU A 216 -3.96 1.53 -19.86
N TYR A 217 -5.15 1.28 -19.32
CA TYR A 217 -6.41 1.65 -19.96
C TYR A 217 -6.85 3.08 -19.64
N THR A 218 -6.51 3.59 -18.45
CA THR A 218 -6.86 4.94 -18.00
C THR A 218 -5.77 5.99 -18.26
N SER A 219 -4.56 5.56 -18.67
CA SER A 219 -3.51 6.48 -19.08
C SER A 219 -3.96 7.26 -20.31
N PRO A 220 -4.16 8.60 -20.23
CA PRO A 220 -4.61 9.38 -21.37
C PRO A 220 -3.58 9.24 -22.49
N SER A 221 -4.04 8.77 -23.64
CA SER A 221 -3.22 8.66 -24.84
C SER A 221 -2.57 10.02 -25.16
N PRO A 222 -1.33 10.07 -25.66
CA PRO A 222 -0.74 11.32 -26.12
C PRO A 222 -1.58 12.08 -27.16
N ARG A 223 -2.56 11.39 -27.78
CA ARG A 223 -3.55 11.99 -28.69
C ARG A 223 -4.60 12.79 -27.95
N ASP A 224 -5.05 12.33 -26.77
CA ASP A 224 -6.08 13.02 -25.97
C ASP A 224 -5.53 14.32 -25.35
N GLN A 225 -4.25 14.31 -24.98
CA GLN A 225 -3.57 15.52 -24.50
C GLN A 225 -3.41 16.58 -25.59
N ARG A 226 -3.28 16.19 -26.85
CA ARG A 226 -3.24 17.15 -27.97
C ARG A 226 -4.61 17.76 -28.26
N GLY A 227 -5.68 16.97 -28.14
CA GLY A 227 -7.05 17.43 -28.30
C GLY A 227 -7.45 18.47 -27.24
N ALA A 228 -7.10 18.22 -25.98
CA ALA A 228 -7.36 19.14 -24.88
C ALA A 228 -6.59 20.47 -24.99
N ARG A 229 -5.37 20.48 -25.53
CA ARG A 229 -4.60 21.70 -25.77
C ARG A 229 -5.15 22.54 -26.92
N LEU A 230 -5.69 21.91 -27.96
CA LEU A 230 -6.32 22.61 -29.08
C LEU A 230 -7.66 23.25 -28.69
N ALA A 231 -8.44 22.63 -27.81
CA ALA A 231 -9.68 23.15 -27.27
C ALA A 231 -9.49 24.35 -26.30
N ALA A 232 -8.33 24.45 -25.67
CA ALA A 232 -8.00 25.52 -24.73
C ALA A 232 -7.37 26.75 -25.40
N SER A 233 -7.05 26.67 -26.69
CA SER A 233 -6.42 27.75 -27.48
C SER A 233 -7.39 28.44 -28.49
N GLY A 234 -8.66 28.07 -28.52
CA GLY A 234 -9.75 28.69 -29.26
C GLY A 234 -10.71 29.43 -28.34
#